data_b9a7d473b6c83c9375c174c187ba3e6e
#
_entry.id   b9a7d473b6c83c9375c174c187ba3e6e
#
_cell.length_a   1.000
_cell.length_b   1.000
_cell.length_c   1.000
_cell.angle_alpha   90.00
_cell.angle_beta   90.00
_cell.angle_gamma   90.00
#
_symmetry.space_group_name_H-M   'P 1'
#
loop_
_entity.id
_entity.type
_entity.pdbx_description
1 polymer ?
#
loop_
_entity_poly.entity_id
_entity_poly.type
_entity_poly.pdbx_seq_one_letter_code
_entity_poly.pdbx_strand_id
1 'polypeptide(L)'
;MKKAILIALVIIATAMTANAQEKKNEPKVKHLTYSEFLKKVWDFERNPTTFEYKGKLPAVIDFYADWCGPCRRVAPIMEKMAEDYEGKLLVYKVNVSEEKDLAAVFQVRSIPMVLFIPVKGNPMMQVGALPESEYRETVEEFLIQ
;
A
#
# COMPACT_ATOMS: atom_id res chain seq x y z
N MET A 1 36.10 25.90 25.06
CA MET A 1 34.90 26.27 24.28
C MET A 1 34.96 25.77 22.84
N LYS A 2 36.04 25.95 22.09
CA LYS A 2 36.15 25.49 20.66
C LYS A 2 36.04 23.96 20.49
N LYS A 3 36.58 23.16 21.41
CA LYS A 3 36.52 21.66 21.36
C LYS A 3 35.12 21.11 21.63
N ALA A 4 34.32 21.75 22.48
CA ALA A 4 32.94 21.34 22.79
C ALA A 4 32.00 21.58 21.61
N ILE A 5 32.18 22.66 20.88
CA ILE A 5 31.39 23.00 19.67
C ILE A 5 31.65 22.00 18.53
N LEU A 6 32.90 21.55 18.35
CA LEU A 6 33.25 20.55 17.33
C LEU A 6 32.63 19.19 17.63
N ILE A 7 32.59 18.75 18.90
CA ILE A 7 31.96 17.47 19.29
C ILE A 7 30.45 17.54 19.08
N ALA A 8 29.79 18.65 19.40
CA ALA A 8 28.36 18.82 19.18
C ALA A 8 27.97 18.79 17.69
N LEU A 9 28.78 19.38 16.81
CA LEU A 9 28.55 19.36 15.36
C LEU A 9 28.70 17.95 14.77
N VAL A 10 29.65 17.13 15.26
CA VAL A 10 29.80 15.76 14.81
C VAL A 10 28.64 14.87 15.24
N ILE A 11 28.11 15.06 16.46
CA ILE A 11 26.95 14.29 16.96
C ILE A 11 25.69 14.63 16.15
N ILE A 12 25.47 15.90 15.79
CA ILE A 12 24.32 16.31 14.98
C ILE A 12 24.42 15.74 13.55
N ALA A 13 25.59 15.71 12.96
CA ALA A 13 25.80 15.14 11.63
C ALA A 13 25.54 13.62 11.59
N THR A 14 25.93 12.88 12.63
CA THR A 14 25.68 11.43 12.71
C THR A 14 24.20 11.09 12.94
N ALA A 15 23.48 11.92 13.70
CA ALA A 15 22.03 11.74 13.91
C ALA A 15 21.22 11.99 12.63
N MET A 16 21.63 12.94 11.77
CA MET A 16 20.95 13.20 10.49
C MET A 16 21.17 12.08 9.46
N THR A 17 22.34 11.42 9.47
CA THR A 17 22.61 10.31 8.55
C THR A 17 21.86 9.03 8.94
N ALA A 18 21.68 8.75 10.22
CA ALA A 18 20.90 7.61 10.70
C ALA A 18 19.41 7.71 10.28
N ASN A 19 18.81 8.90 10.37
CA ASN A 19 17.42 9.11 9.98
C ASN A 19 17.17 9.00 8.46
N ALA A 20 18.18 9.27 7.64
CA ALA A 20 18.10 9.11 6.18
C ALA A 20 18.21 7.62 5.77
N GLN A 21 18.88 6.80 6.56
CA GLN A 21 19.13 5.39 6.27
C GLN A 21 17.94 4.50 6.69
N GLU A 22 17.20 4.85 7.73
CA GLU A 22 15.97 4.15 8.13
C GLU A 22 14.86 4.28 7.07
N LYS A 23 14.75 5.42 6.40
CA LYS A 23 13.76 5.63 5.33
C LYS A 23 13.99 4.77 4.08
N LYS A 24 15.19 4.23 3.89
CA LYS A 24 15.58 3.46 2.69
C LYS A 24 15.26 1.97 2.78
N ASN A 25 14.91 1.45 3.97
CA ASN A 25 14.67 0.03 4.23
C ASN A 25 13.21 -0.32 4.53
N GLU A 26 12.27 0.62 4.49
CA GLU A 26 10.85 0.28 4.62
C GLU A 26 10.35 -0.41 3.34
N PRO A 27 9.62 -1.53 3.47
CA PRO A 27 8.99 -2.18 2.32
C PRO A 27 8.03 -1.19 1.65
N LYS A 28 8.14 -1.04 0.34
CA LYS A 28 7.30 -0.12 -0.43
C LYS A 28 5.86 -0.61 -0.50
N VAL A 29 5.65 -1.93 -0.55
CA VAL A 29 4.34 -2.56 -0.38
C VAL A 29 4.11 -2.85 1.10
N LYS A 30 3.13 -2.19 1.69
CA LYS A 30 2.84 -2.29 3.12
C LYS A 30 1.70 -3.26 3.40
N HIS A 31 1.88 -4.11 4.41
CA HIS A 31 0.77 -4.91 4.92
C HIS A 31 -0.28 -3.99 5.55
N LEU A 32 -1.56 -4.31 5.34
CA LEU A 32 -2.68 -3.68 6.04
C LEU A 32 -3.37 -4.70 6.92
N THR A 33 -3.39 -4.42 8.20
CA THR A 33 -4.28 -5.07 9.16
C THR A 33 -5.67 -4.45 9.12
N TYR A 34 -6.66 -5.13 9.69
CA TYR A 34 -8.03 -4.61 9.85
C TYR A 34 -8.05 -3.21 10.47
N SER A 35 -7.34 -3.03 11.59
CA SER A 35 -7.31 -1.73 12.27
C SER A 35 -6.62 -0.61 11.47
N GLU A 36 -5.60 -0.95 10.70
CA GLU A 36 -4.93 0.00 9.81
C GLU A 36 -5.79 0.36 8.63
N PHE A 37 -6.55 -0.59 8.09
CA PHE A 37 -7.51 -0.34 7.02
C PHE A 37 -8.56 0.69 7.45
N LEU A 38 -9.19 0.51 8.62
CA LEU A 38 -10.16 1.46 9.16
C LEU A 38 -9.57 2.87 9.34
N LYS A 39 -8.31 2.97 9.70
CA LYS A 39 -7.62 4.26 9.92
C LYS A 39 -7.17 4.93 8.63
N LYS A 40 -6.66 4.15 7.66
CA LYS A 40 -5.93 4.68 6.49
C LYS A 40 -6.77 4.67 5.21
N VAL A 41 -7.72 3.75 5.09
CA VAL A 41 -8.47 3.52 3.85
C VAL A 41 -9.93 3.92 3.99
N TRP A 42 -10.72 3.18 4.76
CA TRP A 42 -12.15 3.43 4.91
C TRP A 42 -12.66 2.85 6.23
N ASP A 43 -13.35 3.67 6.99
CA ASP A 43 -13.97 3.31 8.27
C ASP A 43 -15.41 2.83 8.04
N PHE A 44 -15.53 1.60 7.56
CA PHE A 44 -16.84 1.00 7.27
C PHE A 44 -17.64 0.65 8.55
N GLU A 45 -17.02 0.63 9.72
CA GLU A 45 -17.75 0.48 10.98
C GLU A 45 -18.58 1.73 11.30
N ARG A 46 -18.05 2.91 10.98
CA ARG A 46 -18.72 4.19 11.16
C ARG A 46 -19.64 4.53 9.99
N ASN A 47 -19.24 4.21 8.78
CA ASN A 47 -19.98 4.54 7.56
C ASN A 47 -20.02 3.31 6.63
N PRO A 48 -20.90 2.33 6.90
CA PRO A 48 -20.93 1.08 6.14
C PRO A 48 -21.55 1.21 4.74
N THR A 49 -22.27 2.29 4.47
CA THR A 49 -23.06 2.45 3.24
C THR A 49 -22.35 3.26 2.16
N THR A 50 -21.38 4.07 2.55
CA THR A 50 -20.68 4.98 1.64
C THR A 50 -19.18 4.77 1.76
N PHE A 51 -18.53 4.46 0.65
CA PHE A 51 -17.08 4.35 0.62
C PHE A 51 -16.47 5.75 0.68
N GLU A 52 -15.79 6.08 1.76
CA GLU A 52 -15.08 7.34 1.96
C GLU A 52 -13.59 7.08 2.16
N TYR A 53 -12.83 7.26 1.09
CA TYR A 53 -11.38 7.07 1.14
C TYR A 53 -10.70 8.15 1.98
N LYS A 54 -9.85 7.72 2.92
CA LYS A 54 -9.14 8.60 3.86
C LYS A 54 -7.76 9.05 3.37
N GLY A 55 -7.23 8.41 2.33
CA GLY A 55 -5.89 8.69 1.81
C GLY A 55 -5.81 9.97 0.99
N LYS A 56 -4.59 10.52 0.89
CA LYS A 56 -4.29 11.71 0.06
C LYS A 56 -3.75 11.35 -1.32
N LEU A 57 -3.28 10.14 -1.50
CA LEU A 57 -2.82 9.57 -2.76
C LEU A 57 -3.70 8.39 -3.11
N PRO A 58 -3.92 8.08 -4.40
CA PRO A 58 -4.62 6.86 -4.78
C PRO A 58 -3.90 5.62 -4.23
N ALA A 59 -4.63 4.53 -4.08
CA ALA A 59 -4.07 3.30 -3.53
C ALA A 59 -4.45 2.07 -4.35
N VAL A 60 -3.58 1.08 -4.29
CA VAL A 60 -3.83 -0.29 -4.76
C VAL A 60 -3.70 -1.23 -3.57
N ILE A 61 -4.62 -2.18 -3.44
CA ILE A 61 -4.60 -3.20 -2.38
C ILE A 61 -4.67 -4.57 -3.01
N ASP A 62 -3.63 -5.39 -2.83
CA ASP A 62 -3.56 -6.79 -3.26
C ASP A 62 -4.06 -7.71 -2.16
N PHE A 63 -5.20 -8.36 -2.38
CA PHE A 63 -5.73 -9.42 -1.52
C PHE A 63 -5.12 -10.76 -1.94
N TYR A 64 -4.32 -11.34 -1.07
CA TYR A 64 -3.52 -12.53 -1.33
C TYR A 64 -3.55 -13.53 -0.17
N ALA A 65 -2.95 -14.69 -0.39
CA ALA A 65 -2.59 -15.63 0.68
C ALA A 65 -1.25 -16.31 0.34
N ASP A 66 -0.52 -16.77 1.36
CA ASP A 66 0.80 -17.37 1.19
C ASP A 66 0.76 -18.70 0.40
N TRP A 67 -0.33 -19.44 0.52
CA TRP A 67 -0.56 -20.70 -0.22
C TRP A 67 -1.03 -20.48 -1.68
N CYS A 68 -1.33 -19.25 -2.08
CA CYS A 68 -1.88 -18.93 -3.39
C CYS A 68 -0.77 -18.86 -4.47
N GLY A 69 -0.73 -19.84 -5.35
CA GLY A 69 0.23 -19.91 -6.46
C GLY A 69 0.16 -18.70 -7.41
N PRO A 70 -1.02 -18.34 -7.94
CA PRO A 70 -1.17 -17.17 -8.81
C PRO A 70 -0.78 -15.84 -8.13
N CYS A 71 -1.01 -15.69 -6.83
CA CYS A 71 -0.62 -14.48 -6.07
C CYS A 71 0.90 -14.24 -6.09
N ARG A 72 1.71 -15.31 -6.11
CA ARG A 72 3.17 -15.19 -6.22
C ARG A 72 3.64 -14.56 -7.53
N ARG A 73 2.82 -14.57 -8.59
CA ARG A 73 3.14 -13.86 -9.84
C ARG A 73 2.78 -12.37 -9.76
N VAL A 74 1.77 -12.02 -8.96
CA VAL A 74 1.32 -10.64 -8.77
C VAL A 74 2.22 -9.87 -7.80
N ALA A 75 2.72 -10.53 -6.76
CA ALA A 75 3.55 -9.88 -5.73
C ALA A 75 4.72 -9.05 -6.31
N PRO A 76 5.59 -9.56 -7.20
CA PRO A 76 6.67 -8.75 -7.78
C PRO A 76 6.17 -7.59 -8.64
N ILE A 77 4.98 -7.71 -9.26
CA ILE A 77 4.37 -6.61 -10.01
C ILE A 77 3.99 -5.48 -9.05
N MET A 78 3.39 -5.81 -7.90
CA MET A 78 3.02 -4.83 -6.89
C MET A 78 4.25 -4.11 -6.30
N GLU A 79 5.33 -4.84 -6.02
CA GLU A 79 6.59 -4.24 -5.56
C GLU A 79 7.15 -3.24 -6.58
N LYS A 80 7.20 -3.64 -7.85
CA LYS A 80 7.67 -2.78 -8.94
C LYS A 80 6.79 -1.55 -9.13
N MET A 81 5.46 -1.70 -9.06
CA MET A 81 4.54 -0.57 -9.14
C MET A 81 4.72 0.40 -7.97
N ALA A 82 4.95 -0.12 -6.75
CA ALA A 82 5.24 0.71 -5.58
C ALA A 82 6.54 1.51 -5.74
N GLU A 83 7.53 0.96 -6.47
CA GLU A 83 8.78 1.66 -6.82
C GLU A 83 8.58 2.71 -7.89
N ASP A 84 7.98 2.32 -9.02
CA ASP A 84 7.85 3.18 -10.20
C ASP A 84 6.91 4.37 -9.97
N TYR A 85 5.89 4.19 -9.12
CA TYR A 85 4.92 5.25 -8.78
C TYR A 85 5.14 5.84 -7.37
N GLU A 86 6.37 5.78 -6.86
CA GLU A 86 6.70 6.36 -5.54
C GLU A 86 6.28 7.84 -5.45
N GLY A 87 5.58 8.19 -4.36
CA GLY A 87 5.04 9.53 -4.15
C GLY A 87 3.76 9.85 -4.93
N LYS A 88 3.27 8.95 -5.81
CA LYS A 88 2.04 9.11 -6.59
C LYS A 88 0.99 8.04 -6.28
N LEU A 89 1.41 6.86 -5.82
CA LEU A 89 0.57 5.71 -5.54
C LEU A 89 0.97 5.06 -4.22
N LEU A 90 -0.01 4.64 -3.44
CA LEU A 90 0.21 3.78 -2.27
C LEU A 90 -0.10 2.33 -2.67
N VAL A 91 0.79 1.41 -2.37
CA VAL A 91 0.56 -0.01 -2.63
C VAL A 91 0.55 -0.77 -1.32
N TYR A 92 -0.55 -1.49 -1.11
CA TYR A 92 -0.80 -2.29 0.08
C TYR A 92 -1.06 -3.76 -0.28
N LYS A 93 -0.93 -4.63 0.70
CA LYS A 93 -1.34 -6.03 0.60
C LYS A 93 -2.09 -6.47 1.86
N VAL A 94 -3.08 -7.34 1.67
CA VAL A 94 -3.93 -7.92 2.72
C VAL A 94 -3.89 -9.44 2.60
N ASN A 95 -3.40 -10.13 3.64
CA ASN A 95 -3.45 -11.58 3.71
C ASN A 95 -4.85 -12.04 4.12
N VAL A 96 -5.63 -12.61 3.21
CA VAL A 96 -7.02 -13.02 3.48
C VAL A 96 -7.13 -14.17 4.48
N SER A 97 -6.05 -14.90 4.73
CA SER A 97 -6.03 -15.95 5.76
C SER A 97 -5.94 -15.38 7.17
N GLU A 98 -5.34 -14.21 7.32
CA GLU A 98 -5.18 -13.49 8.58
C GLU A 98 -6.31 -12.46 8.78
N GLU A 99 -6.62 -11.68 7.75
CA GLU A 99 -7.58 -10.58 7.77
C GLU A 99 -8.95 -10.99 7.17
N LYS A 100 -9.57 -12.01 7.76
CA LYS A 100 -10.82 -12.61 7.26
C LYS A 100 -11.98 -11.62 7.20
N ASP A 101 -12.05 -10.71 8.15
CA ASP A 101 -13.12 -9.71 8.22
C ASP A 101 -13.00 -8.70 7.08
N LEU A 102 -11.77 -8.26 6.72
CA LEU A 102 -11.54 -7.45 5.53
C LEU A 102 -11.92 -8.18 4.25
N ALA A 103 -11.53 -9.45 4.13
CA ALA A 103 -11.90 -10.27 2.99
C ALA A 103 -13.43 -10.40 2.84
N ALA A 104 -14.15 -10.50 3.96
CA ALA A 104 -15.62 -10.57 3.98
C ALA A 104 -16.26 -9.24 3.55
N VAL A 105 -15.77 -8.08 4.04
CA VAL A 105 -16.27 -6.75 3.66
C VAL A 105 -16.19 -6.52 2.16
N PHE A 106 -15.09 -6.92 1.53
CA PHE A 106 -14.90 -6.81 0.07
C PHE A 106 -15.41 -8.02 -0.71
N GLN A 107 -16.07 -8.98 -0.04
CA GLN A 107 -16.60 -10.21 -0.66
C GLN A 107 -15.55 -10.94 -1.50
N VAL A 108 -14.31 -11.03 -1.00
CA VAL A 108 -13.20 -11.69 -1.68
C VAL A 108 -13.48 -13.19 -1.80
N ARG A 109 -13.93 -13.64 -2.97
CA ARG A 109 -14.26 -15.05 -3.25
C ARG A 109 -13.13 -15.78 -3.98
N SER A 110 -12.23 -15.05 -4.59
CA SER A 110 -11.10 -15.58 -5.36
C SER A 110 -9.90 -14.65 -5.23
N ILE A 111 -8.72 -15.22 -5.16
CA ILE A 111 -7.45 -14.48 -5.07
C ILE A 111 -6.49 -14.92 -6.17
N PRO A 112 -5.60 -14.04 -6.62
CA PRO A 112 -5.45 -12.64 -6.21
C PRO A 112 -6.66 -11.79 -6.62
N MET A 113 -6.99 -10.81 -5.79
CA MET A 113 -7.95 -9.77 -6.10
C MET A 113 -7.30 -8.42 -5.80
N VAL A 114 -7.29 -7.53 -6.78
CA VAL A 114 -6.65 -6.22 -6.64
C VAL A 114 -7.72 -5.13 -6.63
N LEU A 115 -7.71 -4.30 -5.58
CA LEU A 115 -8.60 -3.15 -5.40
C LEU A 115 -7.85 -1.88 -5.76
N PHE A 116 -8.41 -1.09 -6.68
CA PHE A 116 -7.90 0.20 -7.13
C PHE A 116 -8.76 1.31 -6.52
N ILE A 117 -8.16 2.20 -5.76
CA ILE A 117 -8.85 3.22 -4.99
C ILE A 117 -8.42 4.61 -5.46
N PRO A 118 -9.28 5.33 -6.20
CA PRO A 118 -9.01 6.72 -6.56
C PRO A 118 -9.14 7.62 -5.32
N VAL A 119 -8.52 8.80 -5.34
CA VAL A 119 -8.66 9.77 -4.24
C VAL A 119 -10.11 10.23 -4.06
N LYS A 120 -10.87 10.24 -5.16
CA LYS A 120 -12.30 10.57 -5.17
C LYS A 120 -13.06 9.57 -6.03
N GLY A 121 -14.23 9.16 -5.58
CA GLY A 121 -15.08 8.20 -6.28
C GLY A 121 -15.01 6.80 -5.69
N ASN A 122 -15.61 5.84 -6.39
CA ASN A 122 -15.70 4.47 -5.94
C ASN A 122 -14.48 3.65 -6.36
N PRO A 123 -14.06 2.67 -5.56
CA PRO A 123 -13.01 1.76 -5.93
C PRO A 123 -13.44 0.81 -7.04
N MET A 124 -12.47 0.29 -7.79
CA MET A 124 -12.63 -0.75 -8.79
C MET A 124 -11.87 -2.01 -8.38
N MET A 125 -12.43 -3.18 -8.67
CA MET A 125 -11.80 -4.48 -8.36
C MET A 125 -11.47 -5.23 -9.65
N GLN A 126 -10.31 -5.86 -9.66
CA GLN A 126 -9.90 -6.84 -10.67
C GLN A 126 -9.58 -8.17 -9.99
N VAL A 127 -10.09 -9.27 -10.54
CA VAL A 127 -9.91 -10.62 -10.00
C VAL A 127 -9.03 -11.43 -10.93
N GLY A 128 -8.07 -12.15 -10.35
CA GLY A 128 -7.13 -13.00 -11.08
C GLY A 128 -5.75 -12.38 -11.26
N ALA A 129 -4.79 -13.20 -11.62
CA ALA A 129 -3.42 -12.77 -11.90
C ALA A 129 -3.33 -12.26 -13.34
N LEU A 130 -3.47 -10.95 -13.51
CA LEU A 130 -3.37 -10.27 -14.80
C LEU A 130 -1.91 -9.98 -15.17
N PRO A 131 -1.62 -9.70 -16.45
CA PRO A 131 -0.32 -9.18 -16.88
C PRO A 131 -0.01 -7.80 -16.23
N GLU A 132 1.26 -7.49 -16.04
CA GLU A 132 1.72 -6.21 -15.47
C GLU A 132 1.16 -5.00 -16.24
N SER A 133 1.05 -5.11 -17.57
CA SER A 133 0.52 -4.05 -18.44
C SER A 133 -0.90 -3.64 -18.07
N GLU A 134 -1.78 -4.60 -17.75
CA GLU A 134 -3.17 -4.32 -17.39
C GLU A 134 -3.29 -3.62 -16.03
N TYR A 135 -2.45 -4.01 -15.05
CA TYR A 135 -2.40 -3.30 -13.77
C TYR A 135 -1.92 -1.86 -13.95
N ARG A 136 -0.90 -1.63 -14.79
CA ARG A 136 -0.36 -0.30 -15.07
C ARG A 136 -1.36 0.58 -15.82
N GLU A 137 -2.00 0.04 -16.85
CA GLU A 137 -3.05 0.75 -17.57
C GLU A 137 -4.15 1.23 -16.63
N THR A 138 -4.61 0.35 -15.72
CA THR A 138 -5.61 0.72 -14.71
C THR A 138 -5.10 1.82 -13.77
N VAL A 139 -3.85 1.76 -13.33
CA VAL A 139 -3.27 2.81 -12.48
C VAL A 139 -3.19 4.14 -13.24
N GLU A 140 -2.72 4.13 -14.47
CA GLU A 140 -2.50 5.34 -15.26
C GLU A 140 -3.81 5.99 -15.71
N GLU A 141 -4.79 5.18 -16.13
CA GLU A 141 -6.06 5.69 -16.65
C GLU A 141 -7.12 5.98 -15.58
N PHE A 142 -7.09 5.23 -14.49
CA PHE A 142 -8.12 5.34 -13.45
C PHE A 142 -7.66 6.05 -12.17
N LEU A 143 -6.38 5.93 -11.79
CA LEU A 143 -5.90 6.45 -10.51
C LEU A 143 -5.09 7.74 -10.61
N ILE A 144 -4.26 7.92 -11.65
CA ILE A 144 -3.22 8.97 -11.71
C ILE A 144 -3.57 10.06 -12.75
N GLN A 145 -4.76 10.12 -13.28
CA GLN A 145 -5.19 11.13 -14.26
C GLN A 145 -4.80 12.57 -13.89
#